data_2f83170affc4493bb763dff0978d2ca3
#
_entry.id   2f83170affc4493bb763dff0978d2ca3
#
_cell.length_a   1.000
_cell.length_b   1.000
_cell.length_c   1.000
_cell.angle_alpha   90.00
_cell.angle_beta   90.00
_cell.angle_gamma   90.00
#
_symmetry.space_group_name_H-M   'P 1'
#
loop_
_entity.id
_entity.type
_entity.pdbx_description
1 polymer ?
#
loop_
_entity_poly.entity_id
_entity_poly.type
_entity_poly.pdbx_seq_one_letter_code
_entity_poly.pdbx_strand_id
1 'polypeptide(L)'
;MSKVKYIRVSTTEQNTGRQETNSKEFSKVYIDKVSGSVKFSERKEASKLLNDIENGLISEIHINSIDRLGRSIIDILTMIEYFNQKSVKVFVENIGMFSLIDNKPNPSFKMIVSVLGNVAEMERNNMLERQKQGIELAKAKGVYSGRLYGTKMTDNEVLTKYKVVVRELKNGESLRRASKIGGCSLGTAQKVQSILKQKEVA
;
A
#
# COMPACT_ATOMS: atom_id res chain seq x y z
N MET A 1 26.97 -16.23 10.80
CA MET A 1 25.86 -16.11 9.84
C MET A 1 24.58 -16.41 10.59
N SER A 2 23.58 -15.52 10.53
CA SER A 2 22.43 -15.57 11.40
C SER A 2 21.14 -15.90 10.65
N LYS A 3 20.21 -16.58 11.36
CA LYS A 3 18.84 -16.86 10.94
C LYS A 3 17.95 -15.70 11.36
N VAL A 4 17.19 -15.12 10.42
CA VAL A 4 16.34 -13.96 10.68
C VAL A 4 14.92 -14.19 10.18
N LYS A 5 13.95 -13.44 10.71
CA LYS A 5 12.57 -13.46 10.24
C LYS A 5 12.18 -12.11 9.66
N TYR A 6 11.51 -12.12 8.51
CA TYR A 6 10.91 -10.93 7.93
C TYR A 6 9.39 -11.02 7.96
N ILE A 7 8.76 -9.99 8.49
CA ILE A 7 7.31 -9.89 8.66
C ILE A 7 6.83 -8.62 7.96
N ARG A 8 5.77 -8.73 7.16
CA ARG A 8 5.02 -7.59 6.63
C ARG A 8 3.58 -7.65 7.09
N VAL A 9 3.10 -6.58 7.69
CA VAL A 9 1.69 -6.40 8.06
C VAL A 9 1.10 -5.21 7.29
N SER A 10 -0.18 -5.29 6.93
CA SER A 10 -0.90 -4.14 6.38
C SER A 10 -1.15 -3.11 7.49
N THR A 11 -1.28 -1.83 7.11
CA THR A 11 -1.56 -0.74 8.06
C THR A 11 -2.87 -0.91 8.84
N THR A 12 -3.79 -1.76 8.36
CA THR A 12 -5.08 -2.07 8.98
C THR A 12 -5.03 -3.24 9.96
N GLU A 13 -4.03 -4.12 9.87
CA GLU A 13 -3.89 -5.27 10.77
C GLU A 13 -3.08 -4.88 12.01
N GLN A 14 -3.78 -4.64 13.13
CA GLN A 14 -3.16 -4.30 14.41
C GLN A 14 -2.60 -5.50 15.19
N ASN A 15 -2.79 -6.74 14.71
CA ASN A 15 -2.45 -7.95 15.48
C ASN A 15 -1.23 -8.68 14.89
N THR A 16 -0.04 -8.23 15.27
CA THR A 16 1.24 -8.92 14.98
C THR A 16 1.46 -10.17 15.83
N GLY A 17 0.71 -10.34 16.90
CA GLY A 17 0.92 -11.38 17.93
C GLY A 17 0.94 -12.82 17.42
N ARG A 18 0.21 -13.14 16.34
CA ARG A 18 0.24 -14.49 15.73
C ARG A 18 1.51 -14.75 14.90
N GLN A 19 2.16 -13.70 14.39
CA GLN A 19 3.36 -13.84 13.54
C GLN A 19 4.65 -13.73 14.38
N GLU A 20 4.56 -13.21 15.59
CA GLU A 20 5.69 -13.09 16.54
C GLU A 20 5.91 -14.35 17.38
N THR A 21 5.06 -15.39 17.26
CA THR A 21 4.96 -16.53 18.20
C THR A 21 6.25 -17.35 18.33
N ASN A 22 7.26 -17.19 17.46
CA ASN A 22 8.54 -17.92 17.55
C ASN A 22 9.77 -16.98 17.39
N SER A 23 9.68 -15.76 17.89
CA SER A 23 10.78 -14.78 17.76
C SER A 23 12.07 -15.20 18.47
N LYS A 24 12.01 -16.11 19.45
CA LYS A 24 13.17 -16.58 20.23
C LYS A 24 14.18 -17.43 19.43
N GLU A 25 13.75 -17.97 18.29
CA GLU A 25 14.62 -18.80 17.42
C GLU A 25 15.40 -17.98 16.40
N PHE A 26 15.07 -16.69 16.25
CA PHE A 26 15.68 -15.79 15.28
C PHE A 26 16.60 -14.79 15.96
N SER A 27 17.76 -14.57 15.35
CA SER A 27 18.71 -13.57 15.85
C SER A 27 18.18 -12.14 15.72
N LYS A 28 17.29 -11.91 14.73
CA LYS A 28 16.65 -10.61 14.46
C LYS A 28 15.35 -10.79 13.71
N VAL A 29 14.37 -9.93 14.00
CA VAL A 29 13.07 -9.87 13.29
C VAL A 29 12.93 -8.49 12.66
N TYR A 30 12.67 -8.45 11.36
CA TYR A 30 12.39 -7.22 10.59
C TYR A 30 10.90 -7.12 10.34
N ILE A 31 10.28 -6.02 10.76
CA ILE A 31 8.82 -5.85 10.67
C ILE A 31 8.50 -4.56 9.93
N ASP A 32 7.89 -4.70 8.74
CA ASP A 32 7.36 -3.58 7.97
C ASP A 32 5.84 -3.48 8.09
N LYS A 33 5.34 -2.30 8.46
CA LYS A 33 3.91 -1.97 8.51
C LYS A 33 3.53 -1.16 7.26
N VAL A 34 3.47 -1.83 6.11
CA VAL A 34 3.23 -1.19 4.82
C VAL A 34 2.36 -2.05 3.90
N SER A 35 1.69 -1.39 2.95
CA SER A 35 0.95 -2.09 1.89
C SER A 35 1.86 -3.02 1.07
N GLY A 36 1.32 -4.15 0.61
CA GLY A 36 2.01 -5.05 -0.31
C GLY A 36 2.36 -4.43 -1.67
N SER A 37 1.77 -3.27 -2.01
CA SER A 37 2.07 -2.52 -3.24
C SER A 37 3.45 -1.85 -3.24
N VAL A 38 4.06 -1.63 -2.07
CA VAL A 38 5.40 -1.06 -1.93
C VAL A 38 6.44 -2.13 -2.27
N LYS A 39 7.38 -1.82 -3.15
CA LYS A 39 8.49 -2.72 -3.51
C LYS A 39 9.30 -3.12 -2.29
N PHE A 40 9.83 -4.35 -2.27
CA PHE A 40 10.58 -4.86 -1.13
C PHE A 40 11.75 -3.95 -0.75
N SER A 41 12.56 -3.51 -1.71
CA SER A 41 13.72 -2.64 -1.50
C SER A 41 13.37 -1.23 -0.98
N GLU A 42 12.14 -0.77 -1.17
CA GLU A 42 11.68 0.55 -0.74
C GLU A 42 11.11 0.54 0.70
N ARG A 43 10.93 -0.65 1.29
CA ARG A 43 10.42 -0.80 2.65
C ARG A 43 11.54 -0.58 3.65
N LYS A 44 11.24 0.11 4.74
CA LYS A 44 12.24 0.55 5.74
C LYS A 44 13.04 -0.61 6.35
N GLU A 45 12.35 -1.62 6.86
CA GLU A 45 13.02 -2.75 7.52
C GLU A 45 13.58 -3.76 6.50
N ALA A 46 12.92 -3.94 5.35
CA ALA A 46 13.47 -4.74 4.26
C ALA A 46 14.76 -4.14 3.70
N SER A 47 14.88 -2.80 3.58
CA SER A 47 16.12 -2.15 3.17
C SER A 47 17.27 -2.41 4.16
N LYS A 48 16.99 -2.42 5.47
CA LYS A 48 17.99 -2.81 6.50
C LYS A 48 18.38 -4.27 6.37
N LEU A 49 17.41 -5.16 6.12
CA LEU A 49 17.66 -6.57 5.85
C LEU A 49 18.59 -6.76 4.66
N LEU A 50 18.37 -6.04 3.55
CA LEU A 50 19.24 -6.09 2.38
C LEU A 50 20.66 -5.62 2.69
N ASN A 51 20.81 -4.53 3.45
CA ASN A 51 22.13 -4.07 3.90
C ASN A 51 22.85 -5.08 4.79
N ASP A 52 22.13 -5.73 5.70
CA ASP A 52 22.71 -6.76 6.58
C ASP A 52 23.12 -8.01 5.76
N ILE A 53 22.43 -8.31 4.65
CA ILE A 53 22.82 -9.37 3.69
C ILE A 53 24.09 -8.97 2.94
N GLU A 54 24.16 -7.73 2.42
CA GLU A 54 25.36 -7.25 1.71
C GLU A 54 26.60 -7.29 2.62
N ASN A 55 26.44 -7.08 3.91
CA ASN A 55 27.49 -7.20 4.91
C ASN A 55 27.79 -8.64 5.34
N GLY A 56 27.14 -9.66 4.74
CA GLY A 56 27.37 -11.07 5.03
C GLY A 56 26.89 -11.54 6.42
N LEU A 57 26.02 -10.77 7.07
CA LEU A 57 25.56 -11.07 8.44
C LEU A 57 24.46 -12.12 8.48
N ILE A 58 23.75 -12.34 7.37
CA ILE A 58 22.55 -13.19 7.27
C ILE A 58 22.82 -14.35 6.33
N SER A 59 22.44 -15.57 6.75
CA SER A 59 22.50 -16.78 5.93
C SER A 59 21.13 -17.39 5.65
N GLU A 60 20.12 -17.06 6.47
CA GLU A 60 18.80 -17.66 6.36
C GLU A 60 17.71 -16.64 6.73
N ILE A 61 16.70 -16.54 5.86
CA ILE A 61 15.53 -15.67 6.03
C ILE A 61 14.29 -16.53 6.09
N HIS A 62 13.46 -16.31 7.12
CA HIS A 62 12.14 -16.91 7.25
C HIS A 62 11.07 -15.89 6.93
N ILE A 63 10.13 -16.28 6.09
CA ILE A 63 8.92 -15.50 5.76
C ILE A 63 7.70 -16.40 5.87
N ASN A 64 6.57 -15.82 6.27
CA ASN A 64 5.33 -16.58 6.41
C ASN A 64 4.78 -17.04 5.04
N SER A 65 4.86 -16.17 4.02
CA SER A 65 4.34 -16.43 2.68
C SER A 65 5.10 -15.62 1.63
N ILE A 66 5.10 -16.09 0.38
CA ILE A 66 5.88 -15.50 -0.72
C ILE A 66 5.47 -14.06 -1.07
N ASP A 67 4.21 -13.67 -0.86
CA ASP A 67 3.69 -12.32 -1.09
C ASP A 67 4.32 -11.26 -0.17
N ARG A 68 5.09 -11.68 0.83
CA ARG A 68 5.89 -10.76 1.65
C ARG A 68 7.06 -10.17 0.89
N LEU A 69 7.59 -10.87 -0.13
CA LEU A 69 8.76 -10.45 -0.91
C LEU A 69 8.46 -9.50 -2.07
N GLY A 70 7.23 -9.46 -2.57
CA GLY A 70 6.91 -8.63 -3.72
C GLY A 70 5.41 -8.42 -3.93
N ARG A 71 5.08 -7.53 -4.89
CA ARG A 71 3.70 -7.25 -5.31
C ARG A 71 3.28 -8.05 -6.55
N SER A 72 4.24 -8.56 -7.29
CA SER A 72 4.04 -9.37 -8.50
C SER A 72 4.93 -10.59 -8.44
N ILE A 73 4.61 -11.61 -9.25
CA ILE A 73 5.43 -12.81 -9.36
C ILE A 73 6.86 -12.48 -9.82
N ILE A 74 7.00 -11.50 -10.70
CA ILE A 74 8.31 -11.05 -11.20
C ILE A 74 9.13 -10.46 -10.06
N ASP A 75 8.54 -9.56 -9.23
CA ASP A 75 9.22 -8.98 -8.07
C ASP A 75 9.67 -10.08 -7.10
N ILE A 76 8.81 -11.08 -6.83
CA ILE A 76 9.09 -12.19 -5.93
C ILE A 76 10.25 -13.04 -6.44
N LEU A 77 10.20 -13.45 -7.71
CA LEU A 77 11.25 -14.26 -8.32
C LEU A 77 12.59 -13.52 -8.38
N THR A 78 12.57 -12.24 -8.70
CA THR A 78 13.76 -11.37 -8.68
C THR A 78 14.40 -11.31 -7.30
N MET A 79 13.59 -11.16 -6.25
CA MET A 79 14.09 -11.13 -4.87
C MET A 79 14.65 -12.49 -4.43
N ILE A 80 13.99 -13.59 -4.78
CA ILE A 80 14.48 -14.95 -4.50
C ILE A 80 15.82 -15.18 -5.20
N GLU A 81 15.93 -14.79 -6.46
CA GLU A 81 17.17 -14.92 -7.23
C GLU A 81 18.30 -14.09 -6.61
N TYR A 82 18.02 -12.86 -6.22
CA TYR A 82 18.99 -12.02 -5.49
C TYR A 82 19.49 -12.70 -4.22
N PHE A 83 18.58 -13.24 -3.37
CA PHE A 83 18.98 -13.94 -2.15
C PHE A 83 19.81 -15.21 -2.46
N ASN A 84 19.43 -15.96 -3.49
CA ASN A 84 20.18 -17.16 -3.92
C ASN A 84 21.60 -16.80 -4.40
N GLN A 85 21.77 -15.69 -5.15
CA GLN A 85 23.09 -15.20 -5.58
C GLN A 85 23.98 -14.79 -4.40
N LYS A 86 23.38 -14.30 -3.31
CA LYS A 86 24.08 -13.99 -2.05
C LYS A 86 24.24 -15.22 -1.14
N SER A 87 23.89 -16.43 -1.61
CA SER A 87 23.89 -17.68 -0.82
C SER A 87 23.04 -17.59 0.45
N VAL A 88 21.99 -16.78 0.44
CA VAL A 88 21.04 -16.64 1.54
C VAL A 88 19.83 -17.54 1.27
N LYS A 89 19.57 -18.49 2.18
CA LYS A 89 18.43 -19.41 2.08
C LYS A 89 17.14 -18.68 2.49
N VAL A 90 16.09 -18.78 1.68
CA VAL A 90 14.76 -18.29 2.04
C VAL A 90 13.86 -19.46 2.38
N PHE A 91 13.38 -19.52 3.61
CA PHE A 91 12.36 -20.47 4.04
C PHE A 91 10.98 -19.83 4.02
N VAL A 92 10.06 -20.45 3.32
CA VAL A 92 8.66 -19.99 3.22
C VAL A 92 7.76 -20.89 4.04
N GLU A 93 7.29 -20.38 5.19
CA GLU A 93 6.60 -21.18 6.21
C GLU A 93 5.34 -21.87 5.67
N ASN A 94 4.51 -21.19 4.89
CA ASN A 94 3.28 -21.76 4.34
C ASN A 94 3.50 -22.81 3.23
N ILE A 95 4.69 -22.85 2.64
CA ILE A 95 5.08 -23.86 1.63
C ILE A 95 5.90 -24.98 2.30
N GLY A 96 6.58 -24.67 3.41
CA GLY A 96 7.46 -25.61 4.12
C GLY A 96 8.74 -25.93 3.37
N MET A 97 9.24 -25.01 2.50
CA MET A 97 10.39 -25.27 1.62
C MET A 97 11.41 -24.14 1.64
N PHE A 98 12.66 -24.50 1.38
CA PHE A 98 13.76 -23.58 1.17
C PHE A 98 13.97 -23.25 -0.31
N SER A 99 14.41 -22.03 -0.60
CA SER A 99 14.83 -21.60 -1.95
C SER A 99 16.13 -22.26 -2.41
N LEU A 100 17.01 -22.65 -1.47
CA LEU A 100 18.28 -23.34 -1.72
C LEU A 100 18.31 -24.67 -0.98
N ILE A 101 18.89 -25.71 -1.65
CA ILE A 101 19.28 -26.99 -1.07
C ILE A 101 20.77 -27.17 -1.40
N ASP A 102 21.61 -27.41 -0.41
CA ASP A 102 23.07 -27.55 -0.57
C ASP A 102 23.71 -26.40 -1.36
N ASN A 103 23.29 -25.17 -1.05
CA ASN A 103 23.68 -23.94 -1.73
C ASN A 103 23.36 -23.88 -3.24
N LYS A 104 22.48 -24.76 -3.73
CA LYS A 104 21.98 -24.74 -5.11
C LYS A 104 20.51 -24.36 -5.15
N PRO A 105 20.06 -23.62 -6.16
CA PRO A 105 18.65 -23.29 -6.31
C PRO A 105 17.77 -24.55 -6.32
N ASN A 106 16.73 -24.56 -5.50
CA ASN A 106 15.76 -25.64 -5.42
C ASN A 106 14.76 -25.55 -6.59
N PRO A 107 14.80 -26.47 -7.58
CA PRO A 107 13.91 -26.41 -8.74
C PRO A 107 12.44 -26.55 -8.37
N SER A 108 12.13 -27.42 -7.38
CA SER A 108 10.76 -27.63 -6.91
C SER A 108 10.20 -26.38 -6.26
N PHE A 109 10.99 -25.67 -5.46
CA PHE A 109 10.62 -24.38 -4.89
C PHE A 109 10.30 -23.36 -5.99
N LYS A 110 11.18 -23.21 -6.99
CA LYS A 110 10.98 -22.29 -8.11
C LYS A 110 9.69 -22.60 -8.88
N MET A 111 9.42 -23.87 -9.12
CA MET A 111 8.20 -24.33 -9.81
C MET A 111 6.96 -23.97 -8.99
N ILE A 112 6.93 -24.29 -7.68
CA ILE A 112 5.79 -24.01 -6.80
C ILE A 112 5.54 -22.50 -6.71
N VAL A 113 6.58 -21.69 -6.52
CA VAL A 113 6.44 -20.23 -6.47
C VAL A 113 5.87 -19.67 -7.76
N SER A 114 6.31 -20.18 -8.92
CA SER A 114 5.79 -19.76 -10.22
C SER A 114 4.30 -20.11 -10.39
N VAL A 115 3.91 -21.32 -10.00
CA VAL A 115 2.50 -21.75 -10.06
C VAL A 115 1.62 -20.91 -9.13
N LEU A 116 2.03 -20.74 -7.87
CA LEU A 116 1.28 -19.95 -6.89
C LEU A 116 1.15 -18.49 -7.32
N GLY A 117 2.21 -17.93 -7.91
CA GLY A 117 2.19 -16.57 -8.43
C GLY A 117 1.20 -16.40 -9.58
N ASN A 118 1.18 -17.33 -10.53
CA ASN A 118 0.24 -17.32 -11.65
C ASN A 118 -1.21 -17.51 -11.17
N VAL A 119 -1.46 -18.38 -10.20
CA VAL A 119 -2.78 -18.57 -9.60
C VAL A 119 -3.24 -17.28 -8.91
N ALA A 120 -2.40 -16.64 -8.12
CA ALA A 120 -2.74 -15.39 -7.44
C ALA A 120 -3.04 -14.25 -8.43
N GLU A 121 -2.32 -14.17 -9.55
CA GLU A 121 -2.59 -13.20 -10.62
C GLU A 121 -3.93 -13.49 -11.32
N MET A 122 -4.21 -14.75 -11.61
CA MET A 122 -5.48 -15.17 -12.19
C MET A 122 -6.66 -14.85 -11.25
N GLU A 123 -6.55 -15.14 -9.95
CA GLU A 123 -7.58 -14.80 -8.96
C GLU A 123 -7.82 -13.29 -8.89
N ARG A 124 -6.76 -12.48 -8.93
CA ARG A 124 -6.88 -11.02 -8.95
C ARG A 124 -7.62 -10.54 -10.20
N ASN A 125 -7.28 -11.06 -11.37
CA ASN A 125 -7.94 -10.69 -12.62
C ASN A 125 -9.43 -11.08 -12.61
N ASN A 126 -9.76 -12.27 -12.13
CA ASN A 126 -11.14 -12.73 -11.95
C ASN A 126 -11.93 -11.86 -10.96
N MET A 127 -11.28 -11.36 -9.90
CA MET A 127 -11.90 -10.44 -8.93
C MET A 127 -12.21 -9.09 -9.57
N LEU A 128 -11.27 -8.52 -10.33
CA LEU A 128 -11.45 -7.25 -11.04
C LEU A 128 -12.56 -7.36 -12.10
N GLU A 129 -12.63 -8.46 -12.82
CA GLU A 129 -13.68 -8.69 -13.80
C GLU A 129 -15.06 -8.79 -13.15
N ARG A 130 -15.20 -9.56 -12.06
CA ARG A 130 -16.44 -9.62 -11.28
C ARG A 130 -16.85 -8.25 -10.73
N GLN A 131 -15.87 -7.45 -10.25
CA GLN A 131 -16.12 -6.08 -9.79
C GLN A 131 -16.66 -5.21 -10.94
N LYS A 132 -16.05 -5.28 -12.14
CA LYS A 132 -16.50 -4.53 -13.31
C LYS A 132 -17.93 -4.89 -13.71
N GLN A 133 -18.23 -6.19 -13.78
CA GLN A 133 -19.58 -6.68 -14.06
C GLN A 133 -20.59 -6.21 -13.00
N GLY A 134 -20.22 -6.25 -11.71
CA GLY A 134 -21.05 -5.74 -10.61
C GLY A 134 -21.35 -4.24 -10.73
N ILE A 135 -20.36 -3.44 -11.13
CA ILE A 135 -20.53 -2.00 -11.37
C ILE A 135 -21.46 -1.75 -12.56
N GLU A 136 -21.32 -2.50 -13.66
CA GLU A 136 -22.18 -2.38 -14.85
C GLU A 136 -23.63 -2.74 -14.54
N LEU A 137 -23.85 -3.82 -13.79
CA LEU A 137 -25.18 -4.22 -13.30
C LEU A 137 -25.79 -3.15 -12.37
N ALA A 138 -25.00 -2.59 -11.46
CA ALA A 138 -25.47 -1.52 -10.57
C ALA A 138 -25.81 -0.24 -11.33
N LYS A 139 -25.05 0.11 -12.38
CA LYS A 139 -25.36 1.22 -13.29
C LYS A 139 -26.65 0.96 -14.05
N ALA A 140 -26.84 -0.24 -14.61
CA ALA A 140 -28.07 -0.61 -15.35
C ALA A 140 -29.31 -0.57 -14.45
N LYS A 141 -29.18 -0.93 -13.17
CA LYS A 141 -30.25 -0.85 -12.16
C LYS A 141 -30.46 0.57 -11.59
N GLY A 142 -29.70 1.57 -12.04
CA GLY A 142 -29.78 2.96 -11.52
C GLY A 142 -29.31 3.12 -10.07
N VAL A 143 -28.73 2.08 -9.46
CA VAL A 143 -28.26 2.14 -8.06
C VAL A 143 -26.98 2.98 -7.96
N TYR A 144 -26.16 2.97 -9.02
CA TYR A 144 -24.90 3.71 -9.09
C TYR A 144 -25.15 5.11 -9.68
N SER A 145 -25.72 6.01 -8.86
CA SER A 145 -26.11 7.34 -9.31
C SER A 145 -25.01 8.41 -9.15
N GLY A 146 -23.87 8.08 -8.54
CA GLY A 146 -22.87 9.08 -8.23
C GLY A 146 -23.45 10.27 -7.47
N ARG A 147 -22.87 11.46 -7.66
CA ARG A 147 -23.47 12.70 -7.19
C ARG A 147 -24.60 13.09 -8.16
N LEU A 148 -25.83 13.22 -7.66
CA LEU A 148 -27.01 13.61 -8.46
C LEU A 148 -26.70 14.91 -9.23
N TYR A 149 -27.06 14.92 -10.53
CA TYR A 149 -26.96 16.11 -11.37
C TYR A 149 -27.78 17.24 -10.72
N GLY A 150 -27.21 18.42 -10.60
CA GLY A 150 -27.91 19.56 -9.97
C GLY A 150 -27.69 19.70 -8.45
N THR A 151 -27.06 18.75 -7.76
CA THR A 151 -26.75 18.85 -6.32
C THR A 151 -25.48 19.66 -6.02
N LYS A 152 -24.95 20.42 -6.99
CA LYS A 152 -23.91 21.41 -6.71
C LYS A 152 -24.55 22.53 -5.88
N MET A 153 -23.94 22.82 -4.74
CA MET A 153 -24.34 23.99 -3.93
C MET A 153 -24.29 25.22 -4.82
N THR A 154 -25.33 26.02 -4.78
CA THR A 154 -25.36 27.35 -5.41
C THR A 154 -24.27 28.23 -4.78
N ASP A 155 -23.85 29.27 -5.49
CA ASP A 155 -22.83 30.19 -4.97
C ASP A 155 -23.27 30.85 -3.66
N ASN A 156 -24.55 31.16 -3.49
CA ASN A 156 -25.10 31.68 -2.25
C ASN A 156 -25.01 30.69 -1.10
N GLU A 157 -25.31 29.41 -1.34
CA GLU A 157 -25.19 28.35 -0.35
C GLU A 157 -23.71 28.11 0.05
N VAL A 158 -22.77 28.19 -0.93
CA VAL A 158 -21.34 28.10 -0.65
C VAL A 158 -20.90 29.23 0.26
N LEU A 159 -21.25 30.49 -0.06
CA LEU A 159 -20.91 31.67 0.75
C LEU A 159 -21.52 31.58 2.15
N THR A 160 -22.77 31.10 2.27
CA THR A 160 -23.47 30.92 3.55
C THR A 160 -22.80 29.81 4.38
N LYS A 161 -22.42 28.70 3.77
CA LYS A 161 -21.74 27.58 4.46
C LYS A 161 -20.36 27.98 4.98
N TYR A 162 -19.62 28.76 4.21
CA TYR A 162 -18.23 29.13 4.51
C TYR A 162 -18.12 30.61 4.97
N LYS A 163 -19.06 31.08 5.77
CA LYS A 163 -19.12 32.49 6.29
C LYS A 163 -17.80 32.95 6.92
N VAL A 164 -17.13 32.07 7.66
CA VAL A 164 -15.83 32.38 8.28
C VAL A 164 -14.78 32.68 7.23
N VAL A 165 -14.67 31.84 6.19
CA VAL A 165 -13.72 32.05 5.08
C VAL A 165 -14.03 33.34 4.34
N VAL A 166 -15.32 33.62 4.10
CA VAL A 166 -15.77 34.87 3.46
C VAL A 166 -15.31 36.08 4.26
N ARG A 167 -15.52 36.08 5.60
CA ARG A 167 -15.09 37.15 6.50
C ARG A 167 -13.58 37.38 6.44
N GLU A 168 -12.79 36.30 6.57
CA GLU A 168 -11.34 36.40 6.59
C GLU A 168 -10.78 36.90 5.24
N LEU A 169 -11.36 36.47 4.12
CA LEU A 169 -10.97 36.95 2.79
C LEU A 169 -11.32 38.42 2.56
N LYS A 170 -12.48 38.88 3.07
CA LYS A 170 -12.86 40.28 3.03
C LYS A 170 -11.97 41.17 3.92
N ASN A 171 -11.42 40.64 5.00
CA ASN A 171 -10.44 41.28 5.85
C ASN A 171 -9.03 41.33 5.25
N GLY A 172 -8.84 40.84 4.02
CA GLY A 172 -7.53 40.85 3.32
C GLY A 172 -6.60 39.68 3.70
N GLU A 173 -7.09 38.69 4.44
CA GLU A 173 -6.27 37.53 4.83
C GLU A 173 -5.91 36.63 3.64
N SER A 174 -4.73 35.99 3.73
CA SER A 174 -4.30 35.06 2.70
C SER A 174 -5.20 33.82 2.61
N LEU A 175 -5.32 33.24 1.41
CA LEU A 175 -6.09 32.00 1.18
C LEU A 175 -5.72 30.86 2.14
N ARG A 176 -4.42 30.72 2.43
CA ARG A 176 -3.94 29.67 3.36
C ARG A 176 -4.42 29.93 4.79
N ARG A 177 -4.40 31.18 5.23
CA ARG A 177 -4.86 31.56 6.58
C ARG A 177 -6.37 31.45 6.68
N ALA A 178 -7.11 31.98 5.71
CA ALA A 178 -8.56 31.88 5.63
C ALA A 178 -9.05 30.41 5.61
N SER A 179 -8.39 29.53 4.87
CA SER A 179 -8.73 28.10 4.83
C SER A 179 -8.49 27.42 6.20
N LYS A 180 -7.38 27.75 6.86
CA LYS A 180 -7.03 27.19 8.18
C LYS A 180 -8.02 27.64 9.26
N ILE A 181 -8.36 28.93 9.31
CA ILE A 181 -9.33 29.49 10.25
C ILE A 181 -10.75 28.97 9.97
N GLY A 182 -11.11 28.85 8.68
CA GLY A 182 -12.42 28.34 8.25
C GLY A 182 -12.56 26.82 8.27
N GLY A 183 -11.53 26.07 8.68
CA GLY A 183 -11.55 24.61 8.76
C GLY A 183 -11.82 23.91 7.43
N CYS A 184 -11.38 24.46 6.29
CA CYS A 184 -11.64 23.93 4.97
C CYS A 184 -10.35 23.74 4.14
N SER A 185 -10.46 23.01 3.02
CA SER A 185 -9.34 22.85 2.10
C SER A 185 -9.00 24.17 1.39
N LEU A 186 -7.74 24.32 0.95
CA LEU A 186 -7.30 25.48 0.17
C LEU A 186 -8.13 25.65 -1.12
N GLY A 187 -8.48 24.54 -1.80
CA GLY A 187 -9.34 24.57 -2.99
C GLY A 187 -10.75 25.12 -2.69
N THR A 188 -11.29 24.86 -1.48
CA THR A 188 -12.55 25.45 -1.04
C THR A 188 -12.42 26.96 -0.83
N ALA A 189 -11.33 27.40 -0.20
CA ALA A 189 -11.09 28.83 0.00
C ALA A 189 -10.89 29.57 -1.34
N GLN A 190 -10.19 28.96 -2.30
CA GLN A 190 -10.05 29.48 -3.67
C GLN A 190 -11.42 29.63 -4.37
N LYS A 191 -12.29 28.60 -4.24
CA LYS A 191 -13.63 28.66 -4.79
C LYS A 191 -14.45 29.80 -4.18
N VAL A 192 -14.41 29.96 -2.85
CA VAL A 192 -15.10 31.09 -2.15
C VAL A 192 -14.57 32.42 -2.67
N GLN A 193 -13.25 32.60 -2.84
CA GLN A 193 -12.67 33.82 -3.37
C GLN A 193 -13.13 34.12 -4.81
N SER A 194 -13.17 33.10 -5.69
CA SER A 194 -13.63 33.29 -7.06
C SER A 194 -15.10 33.76 -7.12
N ILE A 195 -15.97 33.19 -6.27
CA ILE A 195 -17.37 33.61 -6.16
C ILE A 195 -17.49 35.06 -5.66
N LEU A 196 -16.68 35.45 -4.66
CA LEU A 196 -16.68 36.82 -4.15
C LEU A 196 -16.26 37.83 -5.23
N LYS A 197 -15.17 37.53 -5.95
CA LYS A 197 -14.70 38.38 -7.06
C LYS A 197 -15.72 38.53 -8.18
N GLN A 198 -16.42 37.44 -8.54
CA GLN A 198 -17.49 37.50 -9.54
C GLN A 198 -18.67 38.38 -9.12
N LYS A 199 -18.99 38.39 -7.81
CA LYS A 199 -20.09 39.26 -7.26
C LYS A 199 -19.69 40.71 -7.05
N GLU A 200 -18.41 41.04 -6.97
CA GLU A 200 -17.90 42.42 -6.87
C GLU A 200 -17.81 43.11 -8.25
N VAL A 201 -17.81 42.30 -9.34
CA VAL A 201 -17.72 42.80 -10.73
C VAL A 201 -19.10 42.88 -11.40
N ALA A 202 -20.14 42.26 -10.81
CA ALA A 202 -21.52 42.29 -11.31
C ALA A 202 -22.39 43.29 -10.58
#